data_30b6b8a68355bdd8a58cd6e7e0ea7608
#
_entry.id   30b6b8a68355bdd8a58cd6e7e0ea7608
#
_cell.length_a   1.000
_cell.length_b   1.000
_cell.length_c   1.000
_cell.angle_alpha   90.00
_cell.angle_beta   90.00
_cell.angle_gamma   90.00
#
_symmetry.space_group_name_H-M   'P 1'
#
loop_
_entity.id
_entity.type
_entity.pdbx_description
1 polymer ?
#
loop_
_entity_poly.entity_id
_entity_poly.type
_entity_poly.pdbx_seq_one_letter_code
_entity_poly.pdbx_strand_id
1 'polypeptide(L)'
;MQRLILVSHRTGRAQLFAEDQLNGELVQLTDRDDLAEWSIHPSYDGRHVFFTAGTSAWKLDLDTLQEAELTAFGQVAMRERGMVGAAMGTTALSHDDRWWAVPVRSGPITCFHLIDTERGGSRVFLERDTIGHPQFHPDDSNLIFFAGPLTNRIWCTTRDGGNVWNPYPRNDPLQWITHEMWIPGTRELAFVDWPNGMRAVNVDTGACRWLTRFPAWHAAIDPSGQRAVCDTTFPDRGIHLIDLNTGVARPLCTPGSSNAGSHWGGPFPYNNGPVEVYAPQHTHPHPRFSPDGRRVIYTSDADGYAQLYECHIDEEPA
;
A
#
# COMPACT_ATOMS: atom_id res chain seq x y z
N MET A 1 -7.68 -14.70 17.49
CA MET A 1 -8.63 -14.86 16.37
C MET A 1 -7.95 -14.27 15.15
N GLN A 2 -7.83 -15.02 14.07
CA GLN A 2 -7.23 -14.49 12.82
C GLN A 2 -8.38 -13.99 11.95
N ARG A 3 -8.42 -12.68 11.70
CA ARG A 3 -9.42 -12.04 10.85
C ARG A 3 -8.74 -11.43 9.64
N LEU A 4 -9.30 -11.63 8.45
CA LEU A 4 -8.96 -10.89 7.25
C LEU A 4 -9.91 -9.71 7.12
N ILE A 5 -9.35 -8.50 7.08
CA ILE A 5 -10.14 -7.28 6.84
C ILE A 5 -10.12 -6.99 5.34
N LEU A 6 -11.29 -6.80 4.77
CA LEU A 6 -11.44 -6.56 3.34
C LEU A 6 -12.50 -5.50 3.04
N VAL A 7 -12.39 -4.89 1.87
CA VAL A 7 -13.44 -4.06 1.27
C VAL A 7 -14.27 -4.91 0.32
N SER A 8 -15.57 -4.78 0.40
CA SER A 8 -16.47 -5.45 -0.52
C SER A 8 -17.65 -4.57 -0.91
N HIS A 9 -18.05 -4.66 -2.17
CA HIS A 9 -19.23 -3.97 -2.72
C HIS A 9 -20.48 -4.87 -2.76
N ARG A 10 -20.49 -6.01 -2.07
CA ARG A 10 -21.60 -6.98 -2.07
C ARG A 10 -22.95 -6.41 -1.63
N THR A 11 -22.94 -5.30 -0.90
CA THR A 11 -24.14 -4.57 -0.45
C THR A 11 -24.52 -3.41 -1.37
N GLY A 12 -23.88 -3.29 -2.56
CA GLY A 12 -24.12 -2.23 -3.53
C GLY A 12 -23.22 -1.00 -3.35
N ARG A 13 -22.44 -0.95 -2.29
CA ARG A 13 -21.46 0.12 -1.98
C ARG A 13 -20.27 -0.45 -1.23
N ALA A 14 -19.16 0.29 -1.19
CA ALA A 14 -17.98 -0.11 -0.46
C ALA A 14 -18.25 -0.18 1.05
N GLN A 15 -17.98 -1.32 1.66
CA GLN A 15 -18.07 -1.54 3.10
C GLN A 15 -16.87 -2.36 3.58
N LEU A 16 -16.52 -2.20 4.85
CA LEU A 16 -15.57 -3.07 5.52
C LEU A 16 -16.23 -4.35 5.96
N PHE A 17 -15.52 -5.44 5.77
CA PHE A 17 -15.89 -6.75 6.28
C PHE A 17 -14.70 -7.37 7.00
N ALA A 18 -14.99 -8.21 7.98
CA ALA A 18 -14.04 -9.12 8.60
C ALA A 18 -14.44 -10.55 8.28
N GLU A 19 -13.50 -11.33 7.78
CA GLU A 19 -13.64 -12.77 7.61
C GLU A 19 -12.84 -13.49 8.70
N ASP A 20 -13.52 -14.37 9.45
CA ASP A 20 -12.85 -15.27 10.38
C ASP A 20 -12.16 -16.40 9.60
N GLN A 21 -10.83 -16.44 9.69
CA GLN A 21 -10.01 -17.39 8.93
C GLN A 21 -10.12 -18.84 9.40
N LEU A 22 -10.82 -19.10 10.50
CA LEU A 22 -11.05 -20.45 11.01
C LEU A 22 -12.30 -21.12 10.46
N ASN A 23 -13.36 -20.32 10.27
CA ASN A 23 -14.68 -20.86 9.88
C ASN A 23 -15.25 -20.20 8.61
N GLY A 24 -14.57 -19.19 8.06
CA GLY A 24 -15.02 -18.45 6.87
C GLY A 24 -16.23 -17.54 7.12
N GLU A 25 -16.60 -17.30 8.38
CA GLU A 25 -17.69 -16.38 8.70
C GLU A 25 -17.33 -14.96 8.33
N LEU A 26 -18.22 -14.31 7.57
CA LEU A 26 -18.03 -12.95 7.11
C LEU A 26 -18.98 -12.00 7.83
N VAL A 27 -18.42 -11.05 8.54
CA VAL A 27 -19.14 -10.02 9.29
C VAL A 27 -18.96 -8.66 8.64
N GLN A 28 -20.06 -7.96 8.36
CA GLN A 28 -20.01 -6.57 7.92
C GLN A 28 -19.66 -5.67 9.10
N LEU A 29 -18.64 -4.82 8.93
CA LEU A 29 -18.11 -3.95 9.97
C LEU A 29 -18.65 -2.51 9.89
N THR A 30 -19.00 -2.03 8.69
CA THR A 30 -19.47 -0.67 8.45
C THR A 30 -20.76 -0.66 7.64
N ASP A 31 -21.55 0.40 7.80
CA ASP A 31 -22.73 0.70 6.98
C ASP A 31 -22.73 2.19 6.62
N ARG A 32 -21.86 2.57 5.65
CA ARG A 32 -21.58 3.96 5.30
C ARG A 32 -21.68 4.18 3.80
N ASP A 33 -22.02 5.42 3.41
CA ASP A 33 -22.06 5.84 1.99
C ASP A 33 -20.78 6.53 1.52
N ASP A 34 -19.88 6.86 2.45
CA ASP A 34 -18.78 7.79 2.28
C ASP A 34 -17.41 7.18 2.61
N LEU A 35 -17.31 5.84 2.71
CA LEU A 35 -16.07 5.14 2.98
C LEU A 35 -15.03 5.39 1.89
N ALA A 36 -13.84 5.82 2.28
CA ALA A 36 -12.69 5.94 1.38
C ALA A 36 -11.93 4.60 1.34
N GLU A 37 -12.14 3.83 0.29
CA GLU A 37 -11.65 2.45 0.14
C GLU A 37 -10.12 2.31 0.27
N TRP A 38 -9.38 3.34 -0.10
CA TRP A 38 -7.92 3.34 -0.10
C TRP A 38 -7.29 3.75 1.24
N SER A 39 -8.11 4.14 2.22
CA SER A 39 -7.62 4.68 3.49
C SER A 39 -7.45 3.65 4.59
N ILE A 40 -7.88 2.43 4.35
CA ILE A 40 -8.10 1.41 5.38
C ILE A 40 -6.80 0.85 5.91
N HIS A 41 -6.68 0.80 7.22
CA HIS A 41 -5.53 0.25 7.90
C HIS A 41 -5.93 -0.54 9.16
N PRO A 42 -5.83 -1.86 9.15
CA PRO A 42 -5.95 -2.64 10.39
C PRO A 42 -4.82 -2.28 11.36
N SER A 43 -5.10 -2.25 12.65
CA SER A 43 -4.06 -2.11 13.67
C SER A 43 -3.17 -3.35 13.72
N TYR A 44 -1.90 -3.16 14.08
CA TYR A 44 -0.93 -4.25 14.21
C TYR A 44 -1.25 -5.14 15.41
N ASP A 45 -1.92 -4.59 16.45
CA ASP A 45 -2.42 -5.36 17.59
C ASP A 45 -3.69 -6.18 17.28
N GLY A 46 -4.29 -5.98 16.08
CA GLY A 46 -5.47 -6.71 15.62
C GLY A 46 -6.79 -6.34 16.29
N ARG A 47 -6.85 -5.22 17.01
CA ARG A 47 -8.05 -4.81 17.76
C ARG A 47 -8.91 -3.77 17.06
N HIS A 48 -8.31 -3.01 16.15
CA HIS A 48 -8.97 -1.87 15.52
C HIS A 48 -8.79 -1.87 14.01
N VAL A 49 -9.67 -1.14 13.34
CA VAL A 49 -9.48 -0.73 11.94
C VAL A 49 -9.60 0.78 11.88
N PHE A 50 -8.63 1.41 11.25
CA PHE A 50 -8.61 2.84 10.97
C PHE A 50 -9.04 3.07 9.51
N PHE A 51 -9.90 4.04 9.28
CA PHE A 51 -10.36 4.40 7.95
C PHE A 51 -10.79 5.86 7.90
N THR A 52 -10.83 6.43 6.71
CA THR A 52 -11.45 7.74 6.49
C THR A 52 -12.81 7.57 5.83
N ALA A 53 -13.76 8.41 6.21
CA ALA A 53 -15.09 8.47 5.65
C ALA A 53 -15.59 9.91 5.67
N GLY A 54 -16.15 10.37 4.56
CA GLY A 54 -16.51 11.76 4.39
C GLY A 54 -15.30 12.68 4.57
N THR A 55 -15.34 13.52 5.59
CA THR A 55 -14.27 14.47 5.93
C THR A 55 -13.54 14.12 7.21
N SER A 56 -13.71 12.92 7.73
CA SER A 56 -13.24 12.54 9.04
C SER A 56 -12.42 11.26 9.01
N ALA A 57 -11.56 11.11 10.00
CA ALA A 57 -10.81 9.90 10.32
C ALA A 57 -11.50 9.16 11.47
N TRP A 58 -11.64 7.87 11.30
CA TRP A 58 -12.41 6.99 12.19
C TRP A 58 -11.56 5.83 12.69
N LYS A 59 -11.90 5.36 13.88
CA LYS A 59 -11.42 4.13 14.47
C LYS A 59 -12.59 3.23 14.78
N LEU A 60 -12.56 1.99 14.32
CA LEU A 60 -13.53 0.93 14.63
C LEU A 60 -12.87 -0.07 15.58
N ASP A 61 -13.53 -0.37 16.67
CA ASP A 61 -13.16 -1.46 17.58
C ASP A 61 -13.76 -2.78 17.06
N LEU A 62 -12.90 -3.79 16.83
CA LEU A 62 -13.30 -5.06 16.22
C LEU A 62 -14.05 -6.02 17.15
N ASP A 63 -14.03 -5.78 18.45
CA ASP A 63 -14.75 -6.61 19.42
C ASP A 63 -16.15 -6.05 19.70
N THR A 64 -16.26 -4.73 19.80
CA THR A 64 -17.53 -4.06 20.12
C THR A 64 -18.29 -3.55 18.90
N LEU A 65 -17.61 -3.46 17.74
CA LEU A 65 -18.07 -2.84 16.49
C LEU A 65 -18.45 -1.36 16.65
N GLN A 66 -17.90 -0.70 17.66
CA GLN A 66 -18.13 0.73 17.87
C GLN A 66 -17.15 1.58 17.06
N GLU A 67 -17.71 2.56 16.37
CA GLU A 67 -16.93 3.57 15.65
C GLU A 67 -16.71 4.80 16.54
N ALA A 68 -15.50 5.36 16.47
CA ALA A 68 -15.14 6.62 17.11
C ALA A 68 -14.49 7.55 16.09
N GLU A 69 -14.98 8.78 15.99
CA GLU A 69 -14.32 9.81 15.20
C GLU A 69 -13.07 10.29 15.93
N LEU A 70 -11.92 10.20 15.25
CA LEU A 70 -10.64 10.67 15.77
C LEU A 70 -10.40 12.15 15.49
N THR A 71 -10.76 12.60 14.28
CA THR A 71 -10.63 14.00 13.86
C THR A 71 -11.43 14.26 12.58
N ALA A 72 -11.83 15.54 12.39
CA ALA A 72 -12.39 16.04 11.15
C ALA A 72 -11.39 16.97 10.45
N PHE A 73 -11.30 16.90 9.12
CA PHE A 73 -10.38 17.69 8.30
C PHE A 73 -11.01 18.98 7.71
N GLY A 74 -12.27 19.24 8.04
CA GLY A 74 -13.02 20.40 7.57
C GLY A 74 -13.59 20.27 6.16
N GLN A 75 -14.30 21.31 5.70
CA GLN A 75 -15.10 21.25 4.46
C GLN A 75 -14.30 21.13 3.16
N VAL A 76 -13.01 21.40 3.17
CA VAL A 76 -12.16 21.37 1.96
C VAL A 76 -12.03 19.97 1.37
N ALA A 77 -12.11 18.95 2.23
CA ALA A 77 -12.04 17.56 1.83
C ALA A 77 -13.34 17.01 1.19
N MET A 78 -14.46 17.74 1.27
CA MET A 78 -15.77 17.25 0.84
C MET A 78 -16.07 17.40 -0.65
N ARG A 79 -15.26 18.11 -1.44
CA ARG A 79 -15.62 18.47 -2.81
C ARG A 79 -15.61 17.32 -3.80
N GLU A 80 -14.89 16.26 -3.48
CA GLU A 80 -14.81 15.09 -4.34
C GLU A 80 -14.95 13.83 -3.47
N ARG A 81 -15.89 12.99 -3.82
CA ARG A 81 -16.24 11.76 -3.09
C ARG A 81 -14.99 10.91 -2.88
N GLY A 82 -14.67 10.59 -1.64
CA GLY A 82 -13.54 9.73 -1.30
C GLY A 82 -12.16 10.39 -1.36
N MET A 83 -12.07 11.72 -1.38
CA MET A 83 -10.78 12.42 -1.54
C MET A 83 -9.96 12.59 -0.26
N VAL A 84 -10.52 12.35 0.92
CA VAL A 84 -9.73 12.23 2.14
C VAL A 84 -8.94 10.93 2.04
N GLY A 85 -7.62 11.03 2.03
CA GLY A 85 -6.76 9.88 1.74
C GLY A 85 -6.55 9.57 0.26
N ALA A 86 -7.20 10.28 -0.67
CA ALA A 86 -7.11 10.01 -2.11
C ALA A 86 -5.93 10.69 -2.83
N ALA A 87 -5.15 11.51 -2.16
CA ALA A 87 -3.91 11.99 -2.75
C ALA A 87 -2.93 10.83 -2.89
N MET A 88 -2.98 10.14 -4.03
CA MET A 88 -2.27 8.89 -4.31
C MET A 88 -2.67 7.72 -3.36
N GLY A 89 -3.84 7.81 -2.76
CA GLY A 89 -4.67 6.69 -2.33
C GLY A 89 -4.37 6.01 -1.01
N THR A 90 -3.27 6.27 -0.31
CA THR A 90 -2.92 5.44 0.83
C THR A 90 -2.64 6.24 2.10
N THR A 91 -3.00 5.68 3.22
CA THR A 91 -2.63 6.15 4.55
C THR A 91 -1.55 5.25 5.13
N ALA A 92 -0.97 5.63 6.26
CA ALA A 92 0.01 4.80 6.95
C ALA A 92 -0.18 4.86 8.46
N LEU A 93 -0.23 3.70 9.09
CA LEU A 93 -0.22 3.53 10.54
C LEU A 93 1.18 3.15 11.00
N SER A 94 1.66 3.74 12.09
CA SER A 94 2.92 3.31 12.72
C SER A 94 2.76 1.93 13.35
N HIS A 95 3.84 1.14 13.38
CA HIS A 95 3.79 -0.25 13.86
C HIS A 95 3.50 -0.39 15.37
N ASP A 96 3.60 0.72 16.11
CA ASP A 96 3.15 0.82 17.50
C ASP A 96 1.67 1.24 17.64
N ASP A 97 0.93 1.27 16.52
CA ASP A 97 -0.47 1.69 16.40
C ASP A 97 -0.75 3.12 16.90
N ARG A 98 0.28 3.89 17.21
CA ARG A 98 0.14 5.18 17.89
C ARG A 98 -0.12 6.34 16.95
N TRP A 99 0.46 6.32 15.75
CA TRP A 99 0.44 7.44 14.83
C TRP A 99 -0.12 7.02 13.47
N TRP A 100 -1.06 7.79 12.97
CA TRP A 100 -1.65 7.54 11.67
C TRP A 100 -1.44 8.75 10.75
N ALA A 101 -0.73 8.56 9.64
CA ALA A 101 -0.47 9.57 8.62
C ALA A 101 -1.54 9.49 7.53
N VAL A 102 -2.30 10.56 7.35
CA VAL A 102 -3.38 10.66 6.37
C VAL A 102 -3.11 11.82 5.41
N PRO A 103 -2.97 11.57 4.10
CA PRO A 103 -2.90 12.62 3.11
C PRO A 103 -4.28 13.25 2.88
N VAL A 104 -4.34 14.57 2.94
CA VAL A 104 -5.55 15.35 2.66
C VAL A 104 -5.22 16.36 1.58
N ARG A 105 -5.97 16.33 0.48
CA ARG A 105 -5.77 17.29 -0.59
C ARG A 105 -6.54 18.58 -0.32
N SER A 106 -5.85 19.71 -0.40
CA SER A 106 -6.42 21.04 -0.27
C SER A 106 -6.03 21.88 -1.50
N GLY A 107 -6.91 21.90 -2.49
CA GLY A 107 -6.61 22.54 -3.80
C GLY A 107 -5.41 21.85 -4.49
N PRO A 108 -4.36 22.61 -4.86
CA PRO A 108 -3.16 22.02 -5.49
C PRO A 108 -2.20 21.36 -4.50
N ILE A 109 -2.39 21.57 -3.20
CA ILE A 109 -1.49 21.11 -2.15
C ILE A 109 -2.05 19.85 -1.48
N THR A 110 -1.18 18.90 -1.19
CA THR A 110 -1.47 17.79 -0.29
C THR A 110 -0.81 18.04 1.06
N CYS A 111 -1.61 17.91 2.11
CA CYS A 111 -1.19 18.03 3.50
C CYS A 111 -1.16 16.63 4.13
N PHE A 112 -0.05 16.22 4.69
CA PHE A 112 -0.02 15.05 5.54
C PHE A 112 -0.41 15.42 6.96
N HIS A 113 -1.57 14.89 7.38
CA HIS A 113 -2.04 14.97 8.75
C HIS A 113 -1.49 13.80 9.55
N LEU A 114 -0.94 14.10 10.70
CA LEU A 114 -0.56 13.10 11.71
C LEU A 114 -1.66 13.07 12.77
N ILE A 115 -2.28 11.93 12.94
CA ILE A 115 -3.36 11.69 13.91
C ILE A 115 -2.80 10.90 15.09
N ASP A 116 -3.15 11.32 16.30
CA ASP A 116 -2.93 10.55 17.52
C ASP A 116 -4.10 9.56 17.69
N THR A 117 -3.84 8.27 17.52
CA THR A 117 -4.89 7.23 17.50
C THR A 117 -5.52 6.97 18.85
N GLU A 118 -4.86 7.35 19.96
CA GLU A 118 -5.39 7.19 21.31
C GLU A 118 -6.16 8.42 21.79
N ARG A 119 -5.62 9.62 21.52
CA ARG A 119 -6.18 10.89 22.03
C ARG A 119 -7.12 11.56 21.04
N GLY A 120 -7.04 11.15 19.78
CA GLY A 120 -7.68 11.87 18.69
C GLY A 120 -6.95 13.17 18.33
N GLY A 121 -7.54 13.93 17.41
CA GLY A 121 -6.96 15.16 16.87
C GLY A 121 -5.87 14.92 15.85
N SER A 122 -5.59 15.94 15.06
CA SER A 122 -4.56 15.88 14.02
C SER A 122 -3.76 17.17 13.93
N ARG A 123 -2.55 17.05 13.40
CA ARG A 123 -1.73 18.19 12.97
C ARG A 123 -1.14 17.93 11.60
N VAL A 124 -1.01 18.98 10.80
CA VAL A 124 -0.24 18.90 9.55
C VAL A 124 1.25 18.87 9.91
N PHE A 125 1.98 17.90 9.33
CA PHE A 125 3.43 17.80 9.54
C PHE A 125 4.22 17.96 8.23
N LEU A 126 3.57 17.83 7.06
CA LEU A 126 4.21 18.05 5.77
C LEU A 126 3.17 18.54 4.76
N GLU A 127 3.56 19.53 3.95
CA GLU A 127 2.76 20.08 2.86
C GLU A 127 3.59 20.16 1.59
N ARG A 128 3.06 19.64 0.48
CA ARG A 128 3.67 19.71 -0.84
C ARG A 128 2.62 19.61 -1.95
N ASP A 129 2.99 20.01 -3.16
CA ASP A 129 2.14 19.92 -4.35
C ASP A 129 1.91 18.47 -4.82
N THR A 130 2.90 17.61 -4.67
CA THR A 130 2.83 16.21 -5.10
C THR A 130 3.49 15.30 -4.07
N ILE A 131 2.68 14.69 -3.21
CA ILE A 131 3.11 13.68 -2.24
C ILE A 131 2.03 12.61 -2.08
N GLY A 132 2.44 11.41 -1.72
CA GLY A 132 1.53 10.29 -1.46
C GLY A 132 2.25 9.08 -0.89
N HIS A 133 1.53 7.97 -0.77
CA HIS A 133 2.06 6.68 -0.31
C HIS A 133 2.93 6.76 0.96
N PRO A 134 2.47 7.42 2.04
CA PRO A 134 3.26 7.46 3.26
C PRO A 134 3.44 6.04 3.82
N GLN A 135 4.61 5.76 4.40
CA GLN A 135 4.87 4.52 5.12
C GLN A 135 5.77 4.81 6.31
N PHE A 136 5.34 4.46 7.50
CA PHE A 136 6.23 4.45 8.66
C PHE A 136 7.27 3.35 8.52
N HIS A 137 8.48 3.65 8.98
CA HIS A 137 9.49 2.62 9.14
C HIS A 137 9.03 1.60 10.20
N PRO A 138 9.16 0.28 9.96
CA PRO A 138 8.64 -0.74 10.88
C PRO A 138 9.17 -0.61 12.31
N ASP A 139 10.45 -0.28 12.47
CA ASP A 139 11.15 -0.26 13.75
C ASP A 139 11.39 1.17 14.29
N ASP A 140 10.93 2.21 13.57
CA ASP A 140 11.15 3.60 13.94
C ASP A 140 9.95 4.47 13.56
N SER A 141 9.01 4.65 14.48
CA SER A 141 7.82 5.46 14.28
C SER A 141 8.09 6.96 14.07
N ASN A 142 9.36 7.40 14.14
CA ASN A 142 9.76 8.75 13.79
C ASN A 142 10.22 8.91 12.33
N LEU A 143 10.45 7.82 11.62
CA LEU A 143 10.88 7.82 10.22
C LEU A 143 9.71 7.47 9.30
N ILE A 144 9.47 8.33 8.31
CA ILE A 144 8.40 8.15 7.33
C ILE A 144 9.00 8.27 5.93
N PHE A 145 8.75 7.29 5.09
CA PHE A 145 8.88 7.40 3.64
C PHE A 145 7.62 8.04 3.06
N PHE A 146 7.76 8.82 2.02
CA PHE A 146 6.65 9.24 1.16
C PHE A 146 7.07 9.35 -0.30
N ALA A 147 6.12 9.12 -1.19
CA ALA A 147 6.33 9.24 -2.61
C ALA A 147 6.16 10.70 -3.05
N GLY A 148 7.16 11.23 -3.72
CA GLY A 148 7.12 12.47 -4.47
C GLY A 148 6.62 12.24 -5.91
N PRO A 149 6.80 13.23 -6.81
CA PRO A 149 6.48 13.08 -8.23
C PRO A 149 7.33 12.01 -8.89
N LEU A 150 6.84 11.42 -9.97
CA LEU A 150 7.56 10.36 -10.71
C LEU A 150 8.99 10.76 -11.12
N THR A 151 9.23 12.05 -11.31
CA THR A 151 10.56 12.59 -11.63
C THR A 151 11.54 12.56 -10.47
N ASN A 152 11.04 12.51 -9.24
CA ASN A 152 11.84 12.49 -8.02
C ASN A 152 11.03 11.83 -6.89
N ARG A 153 11.02 10.51 -6.88
CA ARG A 153 9.99 9.70 -6.23
C ARG A 153 10.23 9.45 -4.74
N ILE A 154 11.46 9.11 -4.34
CA ILE A 154 11.77 8.60 -3.00
C ILE A 154 12.15 9.73 -2.07
N TRP A 155 11.33 9.94 -1.03
CA TRP A 155 11.58 10.94 0.00
C TRP A 155 11.38 10.35 1.39
N CYS A 156 12.15 10.86 2.34
CA CYS A 156 11.96 10.55 3.75
C CYS A 156 11.74 11.82 4.55
N THR A 157 11.07 11.67 5.68
CA THR A 157 10.87 12.75 6.65
C THR A 157 10.80 12.21 8.06
N THR A 158 11.11 13.05 9.04
CA THR A 158 10.77 12.80 10.44
C THR A 158 9.27 13.06 10.66
N ARG A 159 8.70 12.40 11.64
CA ARG A 159 7.26 12.50 11.98
C ARG A 159 6.80 13.93 12.31
N ASP A 160 7.70 14.79 12.74
CA ASP A 160 7.43 16.22 12.98
C ASP A 160 7.55 17.07 11.70
N GLY A 161 8.03 16.51 10.59
CA GLY A 161 8.29 17.23 9.35
C GLY A 161 9.55 18.10 9.38
N GLY A 162 10.32 18.06 10.48
CA GLY A 162 11.47 18.95 10.70
C GLY A 162 12.67 18.62 9.82
N ASN A 163 12.80 17.39 9.37
CA ASN A 163 13.85 16.97 8.44
C ASN A 163 13.22 16.25 7.24
N VAL A 164 13.54 16.69 6.02
CA VAL A 164 13.06 16.11 4.77
C VAL A 164 14.23 15.93 3.82
N TRP A 165 14.43 14.70 3.34
CA TRP A 165 15.55 14.40 2.44
C TRP A 165 15.17 13.37 1.39
N ASN A 166 15.98 13.34 0.30
CA ASN A 166 15.85 12.37 -0.78
C ASN A 166 17.04 11.44 -0.76
N PRO A 167 16.92 10.20 -0.30
CA PRO A 167 18.03 9.25 -0.26
C PRO A 167 18.39 8.68 -1.63
N TYR A 168 17.51 8.80 -2.62
CA TYR A 168 17.71 8.28 -3.96
C TYR A 168 17.26 9.31 -5.02
N PRO A 169 18.08 10.33 -5.33
CA PRO A 169 17.78 11.23 -6.43
C PRO A 169 17.85 10.48 -7.76
N ARG A 170 16.78 10.58 -8.54
CA ARG A 170 16.70 9.93 -9.85
C ARG A 170 17.62 10.64 -10.84
N ASN A 171 18.59 9.92 -11.39
CA ASN A 171 19.56 10.47 -12.36
C ASN A 171 19.19 10.15 -13.82
N ASP A 172 18.38 9.11 -14.06
CA ASP A 172 17.95 8.72 -15.40
C ASP A 172 16.47 9.12 -15.57
N PRO A 173 16.14 10.03 -16.52
CA PRO A 173 14.77 10.44 -16.77
C PRO A 173 13.87 9.30 -17.27
N LEU A 174 14.45 8.22 -17.78
CA LEU A 174 13.71 7.04 -18.25
C LEU A 174 13.46 6.01 -17.15
N GLN A 175 14.08 6.16 -15.98
CA GLN A 175 13.87 5.25 -14.86
C GLN A 175 12.46 5.38 -14.30
N TRP A 176 11.74 4.25 -14.23
CA TRP A 176 10.42 4.17 -13.62
C TRP A 176 10.52 3.57 -12.23
N ILE A 177 10.40 4.40 -11.22
CA ILE A 177 10.44 4.02 -9.80
C ILE A 177 9.04 4.00 -9.24
N THR A 178 8.66 2.89 -8.59
CA THR A 178 7.34 2.71 -8.00
C THR A 178 7.36 1.60 -6.93
N HIS A 179 6.22 1.39 -6.25
CA HIS A 179 5.98 0.30 -5.32
C HIS A 179 7.07 0.18 -4.26
N GLU A 180 7.28 1.29 -3.57
CA GLU A 180 8.26 1.41 -2.50
C GLU A 180 7.77 0.68 -1.24
N MET A 181 8.68 0.03 -0.50
CA MET A 181 8.38 -0.68 0.74
C MET A 181 9.62 -0.81 1.62
N TRP A 182 9.44 -0.77 2.93
CA TRP A 182 10.52 -0.99 3.87
C TRP A 182 10.97 -2.47 3.91
N ILE A 183 12.27 -2.69 4.07
CA ILE A 183 12.81 -4.01 4.42
C ILE A 183 12.88 -4.10 5.95
N PRO A 184 12.04 -4.93 6.60
CA PRO A 184 12.02 -5.07 8.06
C PRO A 184 13.40 -5.36 8.64
N GLY A 185 13.70 -4.77 9.81
CA GLY A 185 14.98 -4.95 10.50
C GLY A 185 16.17 -4.21 9.86
N THR A 186 15.95 -3.36 8.88
CA THR A 186 17.02 -2.62 8.18
C THR A 186 16.67 -1.15 8.01
N ARG A 187 17.62 -0.33 7.57
CA ARG A 187 17.40 1.05 7.12
C ARG A 187 17.27 1.16 5.60
N GLU A 188 16.83 0.09 4.95
CA GLU A 188 16.69 0.03 3.50
C GLU A 188 15.23 0.13 3.07
N LEU A 189 14.98 0.98 2.09
CA LEU A 189 13.73 1.07 1.34
C LEU A 189 13.90 0.33 0.02
N ALA A 190 13.15 -0.74 -0.19
CA ALA A 190 13.06 -1.40 -1.47
C ALA A 190 12.10 -0.67 -2.40
N PHE A 191 12.33 -0.76 -3.70
CA PHE A 191 11.48 -0.20 -4.73
C PHE A 191 11.61 -0.97 -6.04
N VAL A 192 10.58 -0.91 -6.85
CA VAL A 192 10.60 -1.42 -8.21
C VAL A 192 11.24 -0.39 -9.13
N ASP A 193 12.26 -0.81 -9.88
CA ASP A 193 12.90 -0.09 -10.99
C ASP A 193 12.44 -0.78 -12.28
N TRP A 194 11.19 -0.49 -12.67
CA TRP A 194 10.53 -1.22 -13.77
C TRP A 194 11.08 -0.79 -15.15
N PRO A 195 11.27 -1.72 -16.08
CA PRO A 195 11.10 -3.18 -16.01
C PRO A 195 12.37 -3.93 -15.57
N ASN A 196 13.35 -3.25 -14.99
CA ASN A 196 14.71 -3.75 -14.77
C ASN A 196 14.84 -4.67 -13.55
N GLY A 197 13.90 -4.61 -12.61
CA GLY A 197 13.90 -5.40 -11.38
C GLY A 197 13.55 -4.62 -10.13
N MET A 198 14.09 -5.04 -9.00
CA MET A 198 13.93 -4.36 -7.71
C MET A 198 15.29 -3.95 -7.15
N ARG A 199 15.32 -2.80 -6.49
CA ARG A 199 16.49 -2.25 -5.80
C ARG A 199 16.14 -1.92 -4.35
N ALA A 200 17.18 -1.73 -3.55
CA ALA A 200 17.03 -1.15 -2.21
C ALA A 200 18.00 0.02 -2.05
N VAL A 201 17.57 1.06 -1.35
CA VAL A 201 18.39 2.18 -0.96
C VAL A 201 18.43 2.29 0.56
N ASN A 202 19.61 2.40 1.14
CA ASN A 202 19.78 2.75 2.53
C ASN A 202 19.45 4.25 2.70
N VAL A 203 18.43 4.57 3.50
CA VAL A 203 17.90 5.93 3.59
C VAL A 203 18.80 6.91 4.34
N ASP A 204 19.76 6.42 5.11
CA ASP A 204 20.71 7.25 5.86
C ASP A 204 21.95 7.57 5.03
N THR A 205 22.41 6.63 4.18
CA THR A 205 23.66 6.75 3.44
C THR A 205 23.49 6.99 1.94
N GLY A 206 22.30 6.72 1.39
CA GLY A 206 22.04 6.73 -0.06
C GLY A 206 22.66 5.54 -0.82
N ALA A 207 23.31 4.61 -0.13
CA ALA A 207 23.85 3.41 -0.78
C ALA A 207 22.74 2.57 -1.39
N CYS A 208 22.86 2.24 -2.67
CA CYS A 208 21.84 1.51 -3.41
C CYS A 208 22.38 0.19 -3.95
N ARG A 209 21.58 -0.87 -3.86
CA ARG A 209 21.91 -2.22 -4.36
C ARG A 209 20.74 -2.84 -5.13
N TRP A 210 21.04 -3.83 -5.98
CA TRP A 210 20.01 -4.67 -6.57
C TRP A 210 19.54 -5.73 -5.58
N LEU A 211 18.22 -5.93 -5.55
CA LEU A 211 17.59 -7.06 -4.86
C LEU A 211 17.36 -8.21 -5.85
N THR A 212 16.89 -7.89 -7.05
CA THR A 212 16.70 -8.85 -8.15
C THR A 212 16.68 -8.14 -9.49
N ARG A 213 16.94 -8.88 -10.56
CA ARG A 213 16.75 -8.43 -11.95
C ARG A 213 15.45 -8.97 -12.56
N PHE A 214 14.61 -9.60 -11.76
CA PHE A 214 13.30 -10.04 -12.21
C PHE A 214 12.36 -8.85 -12.37
N PRO A 215 11.59 -8.73 -13.48
CA PRO A 215 10.76 -7.56 -13.79
C PRO A 215 9.47 -7.53 -12.96
N ALA A 216 9.62 -7.40 -11.65
CA ALA A 216 8.52 -7.24 -10.69
C ALA A 216 7.73 -5.97 -10.99
N TRP A 217 6.42 -6.01 -10.71
CA TRP A 217 5.57 -4.82 -10.76
C TRP A 217 5.06 -4.45 -9.36
N HIS A 218 3.97 -5.04 -8.86
CA HIS A 218 3.67 -4.89 -7.45
C HIS A 218 4.50 -5.87 -6.64
N ALA A 219 4.98 -5.44 -5.50
CA ALA A 219 5.76 -6.30 -4.64
C ALA A 219 5.44 -6.05 -3.17
N ALA A 220 5.64 -7.06 -2.34
CA ALA A 220 5.59 -6.97 -0.89
C ALA A 220 6.73 -7.78 -0.30
N ILE A 221 7.33 -7.28 0.80
CA ILE A 221 8.39 -7.98 1.53
C ILE A 221 7.77 -8.74 2.70
N ASP A 222 8.26 -9.93 2.97
CA ASP A 222 7.80 -10.76 4.06
C ASP A 222 8.24 -10.19 5.44
N PRO A 223 7.58 -10.57 6.53
CA PRO A 223 7.91 -10.06 7.85
C PRO A 223 9.36 -10.31 8.30
N SER A 224 10.05 -11.32 7.72
CA SER A 224 11.45 -11.61 8.02
C SER A 224 12.43 -10.68 7.27
N GLY A 225 11.98 -9.96 6.25
CA GLY A 225 12.83 -9.14 5.40
C GLY A 225 13.72 -9.94 4.43
N GLN A 226 13.47 -11.24 4.26
CA GLN A 226 14.32 -12.13 3.46
C GLN A 226 13.72 -12.48 2.10
N ARG A 227 12.41 -12.37 1.95
CA ARG A 227 11.71 -12.75 0.72
C ARG A 227 10.81 -11.59 0.27
N ALA A 228 10.62 -11.50 -1.03
CA ALA A 228 9.56 -10.68 -1.61
C ALA A 228 8.61 -11.56 -2.44
N VAL A 229 7.34 -11.18 -2.48
CA VAL A 229 6.38 -11.69 -3.45
C VAL A 229 6.08 -10.57 -4.44
N CYS A 230 5.93 -10.91 -5.72
CA CYS A 230 5.58 -9.94 -6.75
C CYS A 230 4.68 -10.53 -7.81
N ASP A 231 3.91 -9.66 -8.46
CA ASP A 231 3.32 -9.92 -9.76
C ASP A 231 4.17 -9.30 -10.89
N THR A 232 3.74 -9.56 -12.10
CA THR A 232 4.25 -8.92 -13.31
C THR A 232 3.07 -8.45 -14.16
N THR A 233 3.27 -7.49 -15.06
CA THR A 233 2.17 -6.97 -15.87
C THR A 233 2.38 -7.15 -17.36
N PHE A 234 3.57 -6.91 -17.86
CA PHE A 234 3.82 -6.95 -19.31
C PHE A 234 5.21 -7.52 -19.63
N PRO A 235 5.27 -8.79 -20.04
CA PRO A 235 4.18 -9.77 -20.04
C PRO A 235 3.81 -10.23 -18.62
N ASP A 236 2.56 -10.65 -18.44
CA ASP A 236 2.15 -11.32 -17.21
C ASP A 236 2.82 -12.71 -17.14
N ARG A 237 3.58 -12.93 -16.08
CA ARG A 237 4.28 -14.20 -15.79
C ARG A 237 3.72 -14.89 -14.53
N GLY A 238 2.65 -14.34 -13.97
CA GLY A 238 2.09 -14.80 -12.70
C GLY A 238 2.78 -14.21 -11.48
N ILE A 239 2.49 -14.79 -10.34
CA ILE A 239 3.04 -14.40 -9.04
C ILE A 239 4.33 -15.18 -8.79
N HIS A 240 5.38 -14.47 -8.36
CA HIS A 240 6.70 -15.02 -8.09
C HIS A 240 7.14 -14.71 -6.67
N LEU A 241 7.85 -15.66 -6.09
CA LEU A 241 8.58 -15.48 -4.83
C LEU A 241 10.05 -15.19 -5.16
N ILE A 242 10.61 -14.17 -4.51
CA ILE A 242 11.98 -13.72 -4.71
C ILE A 242 12.75 -13.88 -3.40
N ASP A 243 13.87 -14.56 -3.44
CA ASP A 243 14.85 -14.57 -2.35
C ASP A 243 15.70 -13.30 -2.42
N LEU A 244 15.62 -12.44 -1.40
CA LEU A 244 16.28 -11.13 -1.39
C LEU A 244 17.80 -11.21 -1.16
N ASN A 245 18.32 -12.35 -0.71
CA ASN A 245 19.75 -12.57 -0.53
C ASN A 245 20.43 -12.96 -1.85
N THR A 246 19.76 -13.79 -2.63
CA THR A 246 20.31 -14.31 -3.91
C THR A 246 19.78 -13.58 -5.13
N GLY A 247 18.65 -12.89 -5.01
CA GLY A 247 17.93 -12.25 -6.11
C GLY A 247 17.20 -13.22 -7.04
N VAL A 248 17.16 -14.50 -6.68
CA VAL A 248 16.50 -15.54 -7.48
C VAL A 248 14.99 -15.45 -7.33
N ALA A 249 14.27 -15.40 -8.47
CA ALA A 249 12.83 -15.45 -8.52
C ALA A 249 12.35 -16.85 -8.94
N ARG A 250 11.38 -17.41 -8.23
CA ARG A 250 10.70 -18.64 -8.60
C ARG A 250 9.18 -18.42 -8.75
N PRO A 251 8.50 -19.09 -9.70
CA PRO A 251 7.06 -18.99 -9.81
C PRO A 251 6.39 -19.56 -8.55
N LEU A 252 5.33 -18.90 -8.10
CA LEU A 252 4.52 -19.33 -6.97
C LEU A 252 3.16 -19.84 -7.47
N CYS A 253 2.41 -18.99 -8.20
CA CYS A 253 1.14 -19.38 -8.80
C CYS A 253 0.80 -18.49 -9.99
N THR A 254 -0.18 -18.93 -10.77
CA THR A 254 -0.77 -18.17 -11.88
C THR A 254 -2.13 -17.65 -11.42
N PRO A 255 -2.30 -16.34 -11.23
CA PRO A 255 -3.52 -15.78 -10.66
C PRO A 255 -4.72 -15.87 -11.60
N GLY A 256 -4.51 -15.96 -12.92
CA GLY A 256 -5.58 -15.93 -13.93
C GLY A 256 -6.32 -14.61 -13.99
N SER A 257 -5.76 -13.54 -13.42
CA SER A 257 -6.41 -12.22 -13.42
C SER A 257 -6.26 -11.50 -14.75
N SER A 258 -7.19 -10.60 -15.06
CA SER A 258 -7.18 -9.75 -16.26
C SER A 258 -6.17 -8.59 -16.12
N ASN A 259 -4.91 -8.95 -15.92
CA ASN A 259 -3.81 -8.02 -15.57
C ASN A 259 -3.20 -7.32 -16.80
N ALA A 260 -3.39 -7.85 -18.00
CA ALA A 260 -2.84 -7.32 -19.24
C ALA A 260 -3.76 -6.26 -19.85
N GLY A 261 -3.79 -5.07 -19.27
CA GLY A 261 -4.61 -3.96 -19.79
C GLY A 261 -3.96 -3.23 -20.96
N SER A 262 -4.79 -2.59 -21.79
CA SER A 262 -4.37 -1.81 -22.96
C SER A 262 -3.51 -0.58 -22.59
N HIS A 263 -3.58 -0.11 -21.35
CA HIS A 263 -2.79 1.01 -20.84
C HIS A 263 -1.28 0.74 -20.85
N TRP A 264 -0.86 -0.52 -20.92
CA TRP A 264 0.54 -0.91 -21.06
C TRP A 264 1.07 -0.89 -22.49
N GLY A 265 0.21 -0.63 -23.46
CA GLY A 265 0.57 -0.56 -24.88
C GLY A 265 1.25 0.74 -25.32
N GLY A 266 1.41 1.72 -24.44
CA GLY A 266 2.06 2.99 -24.74
C GLY A 266 3.60 2.95 -24.65
N PRO A 267 4.30 3.99 -25.14
CA PRO A 267 5.74 4.07 -24.97
C PRO A 267 6.12 4.22 -23.51
N PHE A 268 7.15 3.52 -23.09
CA PHE A 268 7.74 3.63 -21.76
C PHE A 268 8.79 4.78 -21.71
N PRO A 269 8.87 5.55 -20.61
CA PRO A 269 7.94 5.62 -19.51
C PRO A 269 6.63 6.29 -19.91
N TYR A 270 5.51 5.94 -19.28
CA TYR A 270 4.19 6.56 -19.54
C TYR A 270 4.17 7.99 -19.06
N ASN A 271 4.57 8.90 -19.91
CA ASN A 271 4.80 10.26 -19.47
C ASN A 271 3.60 11.19 -19.63
N ASN A 272 2.71 10.90 -20.54
CA ASN A 272 1.85 11.97 -21.02
C ASN A 272 0.55 11.42 -21.54
N GLY A 273 -0.46 11.70 -20.86
CA GLY A 273 -1.81 11.51 -21.30
C GLY A 273 -2.66 10.82 -20.25
N PRO A 274 -3.95 10.95 -20.35
CA PRO A 274 -4.84 10.12 -19.57
C PRO A 274 -4.49 8.69 -19.92
N VAL A 275 -3.96 7.97 -18.97
CA VAL A 275 -3.88 6.52 -19.04
C VAL A 275 -5.34 6.09 -19.01
N GLU A 276 -5.94 5.86 -20.16
CA GLU A 276 -7.20 5.16 -20.24
C GLU A 276 -6.94 3.72 -19.79
N VAL A 277 -6.98 3.56 -18.51
CA VAL A 277 -7.02 2.28 -17.85
C VAL A 277 -8.43 1.82 -18.03
N TYR A 278 -8.69 0.65 -18.39
CA TYR A 278 -9.93 -0.06 -18.12
C TYR A 278 -10.56 -0.71 -19.34
N ALA A 279 -10.08 -1.92 -19.53
CA ALA A 279 -11.05 -2.96 -19.77
C ALA A 279 -11.97 -3.07 -18.53
N PRO A 280 -13.27 -3.34 -18.68
CA PRO A 280 -14.21 -3.49 -17.56
C PRO A 280 -13.81 -4.55 -16.51
N GLN A 281 -12.83 -5.38 -16.79
CA GLN A 281 -12.27 -6.42 -15.95
C GLN A 281 -10.75 -6.29 -15.94
N HIS A 282 -10.23 -5.25 -15.31
CA HIS A 282 -8.81 -5.07 -15.13
C HIS A 282 -8.46 -5.26 -13.66
N THR A 283 -7.89 -6.40 -13.32
CA THR A 283 -7.57 -6.77 -11.95
C THR A 283 -6.09 -7.07 -11.81
N HIS A 284 -5.39 -6.25 -11.03
CA HIS A 284 -4.01 -6.51 -10.65
C HIS A 284 -3.98 -7.50 -9.48
N PRO A 285 -3.14 -8.54 -9.52
CA PRO A 285 -2.99 -9.47 -8.40
C PRO A 285 -2.56 -8.79 -7.10
N HIS A 286 -1.62 -7.86 -7.16
CA HIS A 286 -1.15 -7.08 -6.02
C HIS A 286 -0.87 -7.94 -4.77
N PRO A 287 0.02 -8.93 -4.86
CA PRO A 287 0.18 -9.97 -3.85
C PRO A 287 0.79 -9.43 -2.55
N ARG A 288 0.36 -9.97 -1.42
CA ARG A 288 0.90 -9.67 -0.09
C ARG A 288 1.04 -10.93 0.75
N PHE A 289 2.05 -10.94 1.61
CA PHE A 289 2.19 -12.01 2.61
C PHE A 289 1.15 -11.89 3.73
N SER A 290 0.73 -13.05 4.24
CA SER A 290 0.10 -13.13 5.57
C SER A 290 1.11 -12.74 6.66
N PRO A 291 0.65 -12.31 7.85
CA PRO A 291 1.55 -11.90 8.93
C PRO A 291 2.54 -12.99 9.39
N ASP A 292 2.21 -14.26 9.19
CA ASP A 292 3.11 -15.40 9.49
C ASP A 292 4.07 -15.75 8.34
N GLY A 293 3.96 -15.06 7.18
CA GLY A 293 4.79 -15.28 6.01
C GLY A 293 4.59 -16.61 5.30
N ARG A 294 3.51 -17.36 5.61
CA ARG A 294 3.24 -18.70 5.07
C ARG A 294 2.26 -18.72 3.92
N ARG A 295 1.51 -17.65 3.74
CA ARG A 295 0.52 -17.51 2.67
C ARG A 295 0.76 -16.21 1.92
N VAL A 296 0.32 -16.19 0.68
CA VAL A 296 0.23 -15.00 -0.17
C VAL A 296 -1.22 -14.78 -0.53
N ILE A 297 -1.74 -13.62 -0.21
CA ILE A 297 -3.09 -13.17 -0.56
C ILE A 297 -2.97 -12.28 -1.80
N TYR A 298 -3.84 -12.48 -2.78
CA TYR A 298 -3.86 -11.70 -4.01
C TYR A 298 -5.27 -11.53 -4.55
N THR A 299 -5.44 -10.61 -5.47
CA THR A 299 -6.73 -10.38 -6.15
C THR A 299 -6.73 -11.05 -7.52
N SER A 300 -7.85 -11.67 -7.88
CA SER A 300 -8.09 -12.18 -9.23
C SER A 300 -9.57 -12.06 -9.60
N ASP A 301 -9.83 -11.91 -10.89
CA ASP A 301 -11.17 -11.95 -11.50
C ASP A 301 -11.35 -13.18 -12.40
N ALA A 302 -10.59 -14.25 -12.15
CA ALA A 302 -10.64 -15.50 -12.92
C ALA A 302 -12.04 -16.12 -12.96
N ASP A 303 -12.84 -15.92 -11.90
CA ASP A 303 -14.23 -16.39 -11.81
C ASP A 303 -15.27 -15.36 -12.29
N GLY A 304 -14.83 -14.30 -12.99
CA GLY A 304 -15.67 -13.26 -13.58
C GLY A 304 -15.84 -12.00 -12.73
N TYR A 305 -15.46 -12.03 -11.46
CA TYR A 305 -15.49 -10.88 -10.55
C TYR A 305 -14.21 -10.83 -9.71
N ALA A 306 -13.73 -9.61 -9.39
CA ALA A 306 -12.59 -9.44 -8.52
C ALA A 306 -12.86 -10.01 -7.13
N GLN A 307 -12.06 -10.97 -6.71
CA GLN A 307 -12.13 -11.63 -5.41
C GLN A 307 -10.72 -11.80 -4.82
N LEU A 308 -10.65 -12.07 -3.52
CA LEU A 308 -9.41 -12.42 -2.85
C LEU A 308 -9.17 -13.92 -2.92
N TYR A 309 -7.95 -14.28 -3.25
CA TYR A 309 -7.45 -15.64 -3.28
C TYR A 309 -6.23 -15.76 -2.38
N GLU A 310 -5.95 -16.98 -1.94
CA GLU A 310 -4.72 -17.27 -1.24
C GLU A 310 -3.94 -18.42 -1.89
N CYS A 311 -2.62 -18.33 -1.78
CA CYS A 311 -1.70 -19.38 -2.17
C CYS A 311 -0.77 -19.69 -0.99
N HIS A 312 -0.62 -20.97 -0.66
CA HIS A 312 0.32 -21.41 0.36
C HIS A 312 1.75 -21.43 -0.19
N ILE A 313 2.67 -20.97 0.63
CA ILE A 313 4.09 -21.08 0.32
C ILE A 313 4.55 -22.41 0.90
N ASP A 314 4.80 -23.40 0.02
CA ASP A 314 5.39 -24.66 0.43
C ASP A 314 6.79 -24.38 0.98
N GLU A 315 7.03 -24.82 2.21
CA GLU A 315 8.39 -24.87 2.75
C GLU A 315 9.15 -25.90 1.88
N GLU A 316 10.21 -25.47 1.20
CA GLU A 316 11.10 -26.43 0.56
C GLU A 316 11.62 -27.39 1.66
N PRO A 317 11.58 -28.71 1.43
CA PRO A 317 12.20 -29.63 2.36
C PRO A 317 13.68 -29.26 2.50
N ALA A 318 14.10 -29.02 3.73
CA ALA A 318 15.46 -28.63 4.11
C ALA A 318 16.52 -29.61 3.61
#